data_caea37fcc85e3dbbb9acd45e7dc735ae
#
_entry.id   caea37fcc85e3dbbb9acd45e7dc735ae
#
_cell.length_a   1.000
_cell.length_b   1.000
_cell.length_c   1.000
_cell.angle_alpha   90.00
_cell.angle_beta   90.00
_cell.angle_gamma   90.00
#
_symmetry.space_group_name_H-M   'P 1'
#
loop_
_entity.id
_entity.type
_entity.pdbx_description
1 polymer ?
#
loop_
_entity_poly.entity_id
_entity_poly.type
_entity_poly.pdbx_seq_one_letter_code
_entity_poly.pdbx_strand_id
1 'polypeptide(L)'
;YFLNKRSEITDQLIISASSEVGINKINDFGIFAVGGYGRNELHPFSDIDLLLLSESELSSANEKKIQLFISLLWDLGMEVGHSVRTVKQSREQARKDIYTMTNMLEFRKLIGQESIHESFIKILNTKNLWRNKSFVKAKIEEQLDRHNRFNNTSYNLEPDIKSSPGGLRDIHTIDWLIKNLNRGKIGSEKISMPITFEERKELNKSKYWLWMIRYLLHLEANREEDRLLFEHQINIAKKLFPTVENPNQAAEKLMHRYFRSSFTISEINSTLIQSFKEKNGLTKSTTKSRIDENFYSQNNLIHLYDVNGFKKDSSLLLELFIKLSENPTLEGIGSATLRALKRDRDLIDTEFRSNRTNINLFLRLLQSERLLVTQLENMKNLGILGRYLPEFGRVTGQMQYDLFHIYTVDAHTLQVLRNMRWMTLGKSKDKYPLANELAKKLPKIEILYISGLYHDIGKGRGSDHSELGKSIVRKFCKKHLYSEEDTKKIEWLVENHLLMSVTSQKKDLTDSKVVEEFARKVGSLEMLNYLYCLTAADVSATNPNLWNSWNASLLRQLYLSLIHISEPTRLLRI
;
A
#
# COMPACT_ATOMS: atom_id res chain seq x y z
N TYR A 1 4.38 5.25 -25.16
CA TYR A 1 4.83 5.12 -26.56
C TYR A 1 5.33 3.69 -26.84
N PHE A 2 6.39 3.20 -26.17
CA PHE A 2 7.00 1.89 -26.46
C PHE A 2 6.02 0.71 -26.40
N LEU A 3 5.18 0.62 -25.37
CA LEU A 3 4.21 -0.48 -25.23
C LEU A 3 3.19 -0.49 -26.38
N ASN A 4 2.66 0.68 -26.73
CA ASN A 4 1.71 0.80 -27.86
C ASN A 4 2.40 0.41 -29.18
N LYS A 5 3.63 0.90 -29.40
CA LYS A 5 4.38 0.58 -30.63
C LYS A 5 4.69 -0.90 -30.76
N ARG A 6 5.06 -1.56 -29.64
CA ARG A 6 5.24 -3.01 -29.61
C ARG A 6 3.93 -3.73 -29.94
N SER A 7 2.79 -3.30 -29.37
CA SER A 7 1.48 -3.87 -29.68
C SER A 7 1.14 -3.71 -31.16
N GLU A 8 1.38 -2.53 -31.75
CA GLU A 8 1.16 -2.28 -33.19
C GLU A 8 2.01 -3.19 -34.11
N ILE A 9 3.29 -3.38 -33.77
CA ILE A 9 4.17 -4.27 -34.52
C ILE A 9 3.67 -5.72 -34.39
N THR A 10 3.28 -6.14 -33.18
CA THR A 10 2.72 -7.48 -32.95
C THR A 10 1.42 -7.68 -33.73
N ASP A 11 0.55 -6.66 -33.80
CA ASP A 11 -0.67 -6.69 -34.60
C ASP A 11 -0.35 -6.98 -36.09
N GLN A 12 0.61 -6.26 -36.66
CA GLN A 12 1.02 -6.44 -38.06
C GLN A 12 1.55 -7.86 -38.30
N LEU A 13 2.35 -8.40 -37.41
CA LEU A 13 2.87 -9.77 -37.50
C LEU A 13 1.73 -10.80 -37.45
N ILE A 14 0.79 -10.67 -36.54
CA ILE A 14 -0.36 -11.57 -36.42
C ILE A 14 -1.25 -11.49 -37.63
N ILE A 15 -1.51 -10.28 -38.17
CA ILE A 15 -2.32 -10.07 -39.37
C ILE A 15 -1.62 -10.71 -40.56
N SER A 16 -0.32 -10.54 -40.75
CA SER A 16 0.45 -11.14 -41.82
C SER A 16 0.46 -12.67 -41.72
N ALA A 17 0.75 -13.24 -40.55
CA ALA A 17 0.74 -14.68 -40.32
C ALA A 17 -0.65 -15.30 -40.59
N SER A 18 -1.72 -14.60 -40.20
CA SER A 18 -3.10 -15.06 -40.46
C SER A 18 -3.44 -15.09 -41.96
N SER A 19 -2.91 -14.14 -42.73
CA SER A 19 -3.10 -14.06 -44.17
C SER A 19 -2.32 -15.16 -44.92
N GLU A 20 -1.12 -15.48 -44.45
CA GLU A 20 -0.28 -16.55 -45.01
C GLU A 20 -0.96 -17.92 -44.90
N VAL A 21 -1.52 -18.21 -43.71
CA VAL A 21 -2.24 -19.46 -43.44
C VAL A 21 -3.68 -19.46 -44.00
N GLY A 22 -4.20 -18.29 -44.39
CA GLY A 22 -5.55 -18.14 -44.94
C GLY A 22 -6.66 -18.23 -43.89
N ILE A 23 -6.36 -17.86 -42.62
CA ILE A 23 -7.35 -17.77 -41.53
C ILE A 23 -8.28 -16.60 -41.76
N ASN A 24 -7.79 -15.49 -42.27
CA ASN A 24 -8.57 -14.29 -42.58
C ASN A 24 -9.71 -14.55 -43.60
N LYS A 25 -9.69 -15.70 -44.29
CA LYS A 25 -10.70 -16.14 -45.26
C LYS A 25 -11.78 -17.05 -44.64
N ILE A 26 -11.69 -17.37 -43.33
CA ILE A 26 -12.71 -18.15 -42.64
C ILE A 26 -13.92 -17.27 -42.43
N ASN A 27 -15.11 -17.71 -42.86
CA ASN A 27 -16.33 -16.98 -42.66
C ASN A 27 -16.78 -17.04 -41.19
N ASP A 28 -17.42 -15.98 -40.73
CA ASP A 28 -17.95 -15.85 -39.36
C ASP A 28 -16.90 -16.17 -38.27
N PHE A 29 -15.70 -15.69 -38.50
CA PHE A 29 -14.55 -15.90 -37.65
C PHE A 29 -13.79 -14.59 -37.40
N GLY A 30 -13.16 -14.48 -36.23
CA GLY A 30 -12.34 -13.33 -35.87
C GLY A 30 -11.27 -13.66 -34.84
N ILE A 31 -10.20 -12.88 -34.85
CA ILE A 31 -9.10 -12.91 -33.89
C ILE A 31 -9.15 -11.62 -33.08
N PHE A 32 -9.16 -11.76 -31.77
CA PHE A 32 -9.20 -10.66 -30.82
C PHE A 32 -8.00 -10.74 -29.88
N ALA A 33 -7.31 -9.63 -29.70
CA ALA A 33 -6.38 -9.45 -28.60
C ALA A 33 -7.18 -9.29 -27.30
N VAL A 34 -6.77 -9.97 -26.24
CA VAL A 34 -7.40 -9.89 -24.92
C VAL A 34 -6.34 -9.66 -23.84
N GLY A 35 -6.75 -9.48 -22.59
CA GLY A 35 -5.83 -9.28 -21.48
C GLY A 35 -4.89 -8.08 -21.67
N GLY A 36 -3.61 -8.24 -21.34
CA GLY A 36 -2.57 -7.21 -21.47
C GLY A 36 -2.40 -6.72 -22.91
N TYR A 37 -2.44 -7.64 -23.85
CA TYR A 37 -2.34 -7.34 -25.26
C TYR A 37 -3.58 -6.59 -25.78
N GLY A 38 -4.76 -6.95 -25.30
CA GLY A 38 -5.99 -6.22 -25.62
C GLY A 38 -6.01 -4.77 -25.13
N ARG A 39 -5.32 -4.47 -24.02
CA ARG A 39 -5.15 -3.12 -23.49
C ARG A 39 -4.06 -2.29 -24.17
N ASN A 40 -3.33 -2.82 -25.14
CA ASN A 40 -2.09 -2.25 -25.68
C ASN A 40 -0.97 -2.08 -24.63
N GLU A 41 -0.92 -2.97 -23.65
CA GLU A 41 0.05 -2.97 -22.55
C GLU A 41 1.06 -4.13 -22.69
N LEU A 42 1.59 -4.35 -23.90
CA LEU A 42 2.49 -5.45 -24.17
C LEU A 42 3.92 -5.12 -23.73
N HIS A 43 4.28 -5.50 -22.51
CA HIS A 43 5.64 -5.38 -21.99
C HIS A 43 6.60 -6.36 -22.68
N PRO A 44 7.94 -6.13 -22.64
CA PRO A 44 8.90 -7.15 -23.07
C PRO A 44 8.61 -8.48 -22.35
N PHE A 45 8.74 -9.59 -23.06
CA PHE A 45 8.48 -10.93 -22.52
C PHE A 45 7.08 -11.17 -21.90
N SER A 46 6.08 -10.32 -22.21
CA SER A 46 4.69 -10.59 -21.85
C SER A 46 4.04 -11.46 -22.90
N ASP A 47 3.16 -12.37 -22.43
CA ASP A 47 2.35 -13.25 -23.28
C ASP A 47 1.48 -12.44 -24.24
N ILE A 48 1.23 -13.01 -25.40
CA ILE A 48 0.30 -12.51 -26.40
C ILE A 48 -1.00 -13.31 -26.27
N ASP A 49 -1.98 -12.73 -25.58
CA ASP A 49 -3.27 -13.39 -25.36
C ASP A 49 -4.21 -13.20 -26.55
N LEU A 50 -4.60 -14.30 -27.20
CA LEU A 50 -5.52 -14.31 -28.35
C LEU A 50 -6.82 -15.07 -28.03
N LEU A 51 -7.94 -14.46 -28.38
CA LEU A 51 -9.24 -15.13 -28.48
C LEU A 51 -9.60 -15.29 -29.95
N LEU A 52 -9.66 -16.56 -30.41
CA LEU A 52 -10.13 -16.95 -31.73
C LEU A 52 -11.59 -17.32 -31.61
N LEU A 53 -12.46 -16.55 -32.23
CA LEU A 53 -13.92 -16.63 -32.04
C LEU A 53 -14.61 -16.97 -33.36
N SER A 54 -15.52 -17.96 -33.33
CA SER A 54 -16.38 -18.33 -34.45
C SER A 54 -17.83 -18.26 -34.06
N GLU A 55 -18.74 -18.03 -35.00
CA GLU A 55 -20.19 -18.06 -34.73
C GLU A 55 -20.66 -19.49 -34.43
N SER A 56 -20.14 -20.49 -35.15
CA SER A 56 -20.45 -21.90 -35.04
C SER A 56 -19.20 -22.77 -34.91
N GLU A 57 -19.39 -24.06 -34.69
CA GLU A 57 -18.30 -25.04 -34.65
C GLU A 57 -17.50 -25.01 -35.96
N LEU A 58 -16.18 -25.12 -35.84
CA LEU A 58 -15.27 -25.05 -36.96
C LEU A 58 -15.18 -26.40 -37.68
N SER A 59 -15.00 -26.38 -39.00
CA SER A 59 -14.69 -27.58 -39.74
C SER A 59 -13.27 -28.07 -39.43
N SER A 60 -13.01 -29.38 -39.56
CA SER A 60 -11.67 -29.95 -39.34
C SER A 60 -10.58 -29.31 -40.23
N ALA A 61 -10.95 -28.79 -41.42
CA ALA A 61 -10.01 -28.05 -42.27
C ALA A 61 -9.63 -26.70 -41.69
N ASN A 62 -10.60 -25.99 -41.08
CA ASN A 62 -10.36 -24.71 -40.43
C ASN A 62 -9.61 -24.87 -39.08
N GLU A 63 -9.90 -25.93 -38.34
CA GLU A 63 -9.12 -26.28 -37.11
C GLU A 63 -7.64 -26.51 -37.44
N LYS A 64 -7.34 -27.26 -38.51
CA LYS A 64 -5.96 -27.45 -38.98
C LYS A 64 -5.27 -26.13 -39.35
N LYS A 65 -5.98 -25.20 -40.01
CA LYS A 65 -5.43 -23.86 -40.29
C LYS A 65 -5.11 -23.10 -39.01
N ILE A 66 -5.98 -23.17 -38.01
CA ILE A 66 -5.73 -22.51 -36.71
C ILE A 66 -4.52 -23.13 -36.03
N GLN A 67 -4.39 -24.46 -36.03
CA GLN A 67 -3.22 -25.15 -35.48
C GLN A 67 -1.93 -24.69 -36.19
N LEU A 68 -1.95 -24.65 -37.52
CA LEU A 68 -0.82 -24.17 -38.30
C LEU A 68 -0.46 -22.70 -37.99
N PHE A 69 -1.46 -21.85 -37.83
CA PHE A 69 -1.26 -20.45 -37.45
C PHE A 69 -0.61 -20.31 -36.08
N ILE A 70 -1.09 -21.02 -35.06
CA ILE A 70 -0.51 -20.97 -33.71
C ILE A 70 0.91 -21.53 -33.74
N SER A 71 1.17 -22.64 -34.46
CA SER A 71 2.53 -23.17 -34.65
C SER A 71 3.46 -22.15 -35.31
N LEU A 72 2.98 -21.45 -36.35
CA LEU A 72 3.77 -20.39 -37.01
C LEU A 72 4.12 -19.25 -36.02
N LEU A 73 3.20 -18.83 -35.15
CA LEU A 73 3.50 -17.80 -34.17
C LEU A 73 4.56 -18.29 -33.16
N TRP A 74 4.48 -19.54 -32.70
CA TRP A 74 5.51 -20.15 -31.85
C TRP A 74 6.87 -20.28 -32.54
N ASP A 75 6.89 -20.68 -33.82
CA ASP A 75 8.12 -20.76 -34.62
C ASP A 75 8.77 -19.38 -34.81
N LEU A 76 7.98 -18.31 -34.81
CA LEU A 76 8.46 -16.92 -34.79
C LEU A 76 8.97 -16.46 -33.40
N GLY A 77 9.00 -17.35 -32.40
CA GLY A 77 9.46 -17.05 -31.06
C GLY A 77 8.48 -16.25 -30.21
N MET A 78 7.19 -16.24 -30.55
CA MET A 78 6.16 -15.55 -29.81
C MET A 78 5.59 -16.47 -28.71
N GLU A 79 5.54 -15.99 -27.48
CA GLU A 79 4.81 -16.64 -26.39
C GLU A 79 3.32 -16.31 -26.52
N VAL A 80 2.55 -17.22 -27.13
CA VAL A 80 1.12 -17.00 -27.42
C VAL A 80 0.25 -17.89 -26.53
N GLY A 81 -0.51 -17.23 -25.65
CA GLY A 81 -1.67 -17.80 -25.00
C GLY A 81 -2.90 -17.68 -25.93
N HIS A 82 -3.63 -18.76 -26.16
CA HIS A 82 -4.79 -18.69 -27.04
C HIS A 82 -5.97 -19.49 -26.52
N SER A 83 -7.15 -19.07 -26.95
CA SER A 83 -8.37 -19.84 -26.78
C SER A 83 -9.21 -19.80 -28.06
N VAL A 84 -9.69 -20.97 -28.50
CA VAL A 84 -10.57 -21.13 -29.66
C VAL A 84 -11.96 -21.46 -29.14
N ARG A 85 -12.97 -20.64 -29.45
CA ARG A 85 -14.32 -20.80 -28.91
C ARG A 85 -15.36 -20.32 -29.91
N THR A 86 -16.55 -20.92 -29.82
CA THR A 86 -17.72 -20.30 -30.42
C THR A 86 -18.23 -19.14 -29.57
N VAL A 87 -19.06 -18.28 -30.17
CA VAL A 87 -19.77 -17.19 -29.48
C VAL A 87 -20.56 -17.75 -28.29
N LYS A 88 -21.22 -18.90 -28.46
CA LYS A 88 -21.98 -19.59 -27.39
C LYS A 88 -21.06 -20.05 -26.24
N GLN A 89 -19.97 -20.74 -26.56
CA GLN A 89 -19.00 -21.22 -25.56
C GLN A 89 -18.35 -20.05 -24.80
N SER A 90 -18.01 -18.97 -25.48
CA SER A 90 -17.45 -17.76 -24.84
C SER A 90 -18.42 -17.15 -23.83
N ARG A 91 -19.71 -17.10 -24.19
CA ARG A 91 -20.76 -16.62 -23.27
C ARG A 91 -20.92 -17.52 -22.04
N GLU A 92 -20.92 -18.84 -22.23
CA GLU A 92 -21.04 -19.80 -21.14
C GLU A 92 -19.84 -19.75 -20.18
N GLN A 93 -18.62 -19.66 -20.71
CA GLN A 93 -17.42 -19.53 -19.89
C GLN A 93 -17.37 -18.20 -19.14
N ALA A 94 -17.64 -17.07 -19.81
CA ALA A 94 -17.69 -15.77 -19.17
C ALA A 94 -18.74 -15.70 -18.05
N ARG A 95 -19.85 -16.48 -18.14
CA ARG A 95 -20.85 -16.56 -17.08
C ARG A 95 -20.36 -17.30 -15.84
N LYS A 96 -19.48 -18.30 -16.01
CA LYS A 96 -18.96 -19.16 -14.94
C LYS A 96 -17.72 -18.58 -14.27
N ASP A 97 -16.87 -17.91 -15.06
CA ASP A 97 -15.55 -17.47 -14.63
C ASP A 97 -15.35 -15.97 -14.81
N ILE A 98 -15.00 -15.29 -13.71
CA ILE A 98 -14.77 -13.86 -13.70
C ILE A 98 -13.50 -13.45 -14.45
N TYR A 99 -12.49 -14.32 -14.52
CA TYR A 99 -11.25 -14.04 -15.26
C TYR A 99 -11.50 -14.02 -16.76
N THR A 100 -12.25 -15.01 -17.26
CA THR A 100 -12.74 -15.01 -18.65
C THR A 100 -13.54 -13.75 -18.94
N MET A 101 -14.47 -13.38 -18.05
CA MET A 101 -15.26 -12.16 -18.22
C MET A 101 -14.37 -10.90 -18.27
N THR A 102 -13.39 -10.78 -17.40
CA THR A 102 -12.49 -9.61 -17.41
C THR A 102 -11.61 -9.54 -18.65
N ASN A 103 -11.08 -10.67 -19.12
CA ASN A 103 -10.33 -10.74 -20.37
C ASN A 103 -11.19 -10.30 -21.57
N MET A 104 -12.46 -10.74 -21.59
CA MET A 104 -13.40 -10.29 -22.62
C MET A 104 -13.74 -8.80 -22.56
N LEU A 105 -13.69 -8.16 -21.38
CA LEU A 105 -13.87 -6.70 -21.26
C LEU A 105 -12.67 -5.90 -21.81
N GLU A 106 -11.55 -6.55 -22.06
CA GLU A 106 -10.30 -5.94 -22.53
C GLU A 106 -10.01 -6.25 -24.00
N PHE A 107 -11.00 -6.72 -24.73
CA PHE A 107 -10.82 -7.13 -26.12
C PHE A 107 -10.49 -5.97 -27.06
N ARG A 108 -9.73 -6.30 -28.11
CA ARG A 108 -9.47 -5.46 -29.26
C ARG A 108 -9.47 -6.34 -30.52
N LYS A 109 -10.29 -5.98 -31.51
CA LYS A 109 -10.38 -6.74 -32.75
C LYS A 109 -9.07 -6.56 -33.55
N LEU A 110 -8.48 -7.66 -33.96
CA LEU A 110 -7.32 -7.70 -34.87
C LEU A 110 -7.75 -8.03 -36.30
N ILE A 111 -8.52 -9.10 -36.46
CA ILE A 111 -8.95 -9.65 -37.73
C ILE A 111 -10.40 -10.14 -37.57
N GLY A 112 -11.14 -10.16 -38.65
CA GLY A 112 -12.46 -10.76 -38.74
C GLY A 112 -13.53 -9.83 -39.26
N GLN A 113 -14.65 -10.44 -39.67
CA GLN A 113 -15.83 -9.75 -40.18
C GLN A 113 -16.50 -8.92 -39.10
N GLU A 114 -17.26 -7.90 -39.51
CA GLU A 114 -17.97 -7.05 -38.54
C GLU A 114 -19.09 -7.82 -37.81
N SER A 115 -19.69 -8.80 -38.49
CA SER A 115 -20.73 -9.70 -37.90
C SER A 115 -20.25 -10.38 -36.62
N ILE A 116 -19.04 -10.96 -36.63
CA ILE A 116 -18.48 -11.64 -35.43
C ILE A 116 -18.14 -10.65 -34.32
N HIS A 117 -17.69 -9.44 -34.68
CA HIS A 117 -17.44 -8.36 -33.72
C HIS A 117 -18.75 -7.91 -33.04
N GLU A 118 -19.82 -7.72 -33.83
CA GLU A 118 -21.14 -7.38 -33.27
C GLU A 118 -21.67 -8.48 -32.36
N SER A 119 -21.53 -9.76 -32.78
CA SER A 119 -21.92 -10.91 -31.96
C SER A 119 -21.18 -10.93 -30.63
N PHE A 120 -19.88 -10.62 -30.63
CA PHE A 120 -19.07 -10.51 -29.42
C PHE A 120 -19.54 -9.36 -28.52
N ILE A 121 -19.81 -8.18 -29.07
CA ILE A 121 -20.38 -7.04 -28.34
C ILE A 121 -21.75 -7.39 -27.75
N LYS A 122 -22.61 -8.11 -28.48
CA LYS A 122 -23.90 -8.58 -27.98
C LYS A 122 -23.77 -9.48 -26.76
N ILE A 123 -22.73 -10.36 -26.72
CA ILE A 123 -22.45 -11.15 -25.50
C ILE A 123 -22.14 -10.21 -24.34
N LEU A 124 -21.19 -9.30 -24.51
CA LEU A 124 -20.75 -8.38 -23.45
C LEU A 124 -21.92 -7.53 -22.93
N ASN A 125 -22.84 -7.11 -23.81
CA ASN A 125 -23.99 -6.29 -23.46
C ASN A 125 -25.14 -7.08 -22.82
N THR A 126 -25.05 -8.41 -22.75
CA THR A 126 -26.08 -9.23 -22.12
C THR A 126 -26.21 -8.92 -20.63
N LYS A 127 -27.33 -8.33 -20.21
CA LYS A 127 -27.59 -7.87 -18.82
C LYS A 127 -27.38 -8.95 -17.74
N ASN A 128 -27.62 -10.21 -18.07
CA ASN A 128 -27.55 -11.34 -17.13
C ASN A 128 -26.22 -12.07 -17.12
N LEU A 129 -25.22 -11.63 -17.88
CA LEU A 129 -23.92 -12.29 -17.90
C LEU A 129 -23.22 -12.12 -16.52
N TRP A 130 -23.10 -10.86 -16.09
CA TRP A 130 -22.69 -10.49 -14.73
C TRP A 130 -23.43 -9.22 -14.33
N ARG A 131 -24.29 -9.29 -13.30
CA ARG A 131 -24.93 -8.09 -12.73
C ARG A 131 -23.87 -7.24 -12.02
N ASN A 132 -23.99 -5.91 -12.07
CA ASN A 132 -23.00 -5.00 -11.47
C ASN A 132 -22.66 -5.37 -10.02
N LYS A 133 -23.68 -5.65 -9.18
CA LYS A 133 -23.45 -6.04 -7.77
C LYS A 133 -22.57 -7.29 -7.64
N SER A 134 -22.86 -8.34 -8.39
CA SER A 134 -22.11 -9.61 -8.34
C SER A 134 -20.70 -9.44 -8.88
N PHE A 135 -20.54 -8.69 -9.98
CA PHE A 135 -19.21 -8.40 -10.55
C PHE A 135 -18.34 -7.58 -9.60
N VAL A 136 -18.91 -6.50 -9.03
CA VAL A 136 -18.20 -5.65 -8.06
C VAL A 136 -17.78 -6.49 -6.84
N LYS A 137 -18.70 -7.32 -6.29
CA LYS A 137 -18.40 -8.19 -5.17
C LYS A 137 -17.23 -9.13 -5.48
N ALA A 138 -17.31 -9.87 -6.59
CA ALA A 138 -16.28 -10.84 -6.97
C ALA A 138 -14.90 -10.19 -7.24
N LYS A 139 -14.89 -8.99 -7.86
CA LYS A 139 -13.61 -8.26 -8.09
C LYS A 139 -13.01 -7.69 -6.81
N ILE A 140 -13.83 -7.31 -5.83
CA ILE A 140 -13.35 -6.89 -4.51
C ILE A 140 -12.77 -8.08 -3.73
N GLU A 141 -13.45 -9.23 -3.76
CA GLU A 141 -12.96 -10.47 -3.12
C GLU A 141 -11.63 -10.90 -3.74
N GLU A 142 -11.51 -10.92 -5.08
CA GLU A 142 -10.24 -11.21 -5.78
C GLU A 142 -9.12 -10.23 -5.36
N GLN A 143 -9.43 -8.92 -5.28
CA GLN A 143 -8.44 -7.93 -4.85
C GLN A 143 -8.00 -8.16 -3.41
N LEU A 144 -8.91 -8.48 -2.50
CA LEU A 144 -8.59 -8.77 -1.10
C LEU A 144 -7.71 -10.02 -0.98
N ASP A 145 -8.05 -11.10 -1.68
CA ASP A 145 -7.26 -12.34 -1.69
C ASP A 145 -5.86 -12.10 -2.25
N ARG A 146 -5.75 -11.30 -3.30
CA ARG A 146 -4.47 -10.90 -3.88
C ARG A 146 -3.66 -10.06 -2.89
N HIS A 147 -4.25 -9.03 -2.28
CA HIS A 147 -3.57 -8.18 -1.29
C HIS A 147 -3.11 -8.98 -0.06
N ASN A 148 -3.89 -9.97 0.39
CA ASN A 148 -3.53 -10.86 1.51
C ASN A 148 -2.22 -11.63 1.23
N ARG A 149 -1.98 -12.07 -0.01
CA ARG A 149 -0.71 -12.75 -0.39
C ARG A 149 0.51 -11.86 -0.22
N PHE A 150 0.34 -10.55 -0.21
CA PHE A 150 1.38 -9.54 0.02
C PHE A 150 1.27 -8.90 1.41
N ASN A 151 0.69 -9.59 2.39
CA ASN A 151 0.50 -9.12 3.77
C ASN A 151 -0.26 -7.79 3.86
N ASN A 152 -1.11 -7.48 2.90
CA ASN A 152 -1.86 -6.23 2.79
C ASN A 152 -0.96 -4.97 2.86
N THR A 153 0.30 -5.06 2.47
CA THR A 153 1.24 -3.94 2.52
C THR A 153 1.71 -3.52 1.13
N SER A 154 1.70 -2.21 0.89
CA SER A 154 2.33 -1.58 -0.27
C SER A 154 3.82 -1.28 -0.04
N TYR A 155 4.35 -1.58 1.15
CA TYR A 155 5.66 -1.12 1.62
C TYR A 155 6.70 -2.24 1.71
N ASN A 156 6.48 -3.36 1.02
CA ASN A 156 7.51 -4.38 0.86
C ASN A 156 8.68 -3.80 0.06
N LEU A 157 9.91 -3.98 0.53
CA LEU A 157 11.10 -3.44 -0.14
C LEU A 157 11.42 -4.13 -1.46
N GLU A 158 10.92 -5.35 -1.68
CA GLU A 158 10.95 -6.06 -2.96
C GLU A 158 9.54 -6.31 -3.47
N PRO A 159 8.83 -5.25 -3.94
CA PRO A 159 7.44 -5.34 -4.30
C PRO A 159 7.24 -6.05 -5.66
N ASP A 160 6.09 -6.69 -5.82
CA ASP A 160 5.57 -7.07 -7.14
C ASP A 160 4.84 -5.86 -7.76
N ILE A 161 5.39 -5.34 -8.87
CA ILE A 161 4.91 -4.10 -9.52
C ILE A 161 3.49 -4.28 -10.06
N LYS A 162 3.13 -5.49 -10.46
CA LYS A 162 1.83 -5.84 -11.06
C LYS A 162 0.79 -6.11 -9.98
N SER A 163 1.11 -6.93 -8.98
CA SER A 163 0.13 -7.59 -8.11
C SER A 163 0.09 -7.08 -6.68
N SER A 164 1.15 -6.44 -6.15
CA SER A 164 1.15 -5.85 -4.80
C SER A 164 0.07 -4.77 -4.64
N PRO A 165 -0.40 -4.50 -3.42
CA PRO A 165 -1.26 -3.34 -3.16
C PRO A 165 -0.65 -2.05 -3.72
N GLY A 166 -1.43 -1.28 -4.48
CA GLY A 166 -0.96 -0.10 -5.21
C GLY A 166 -0.19 -0.41 -6.49
N GLY A 167 -0.19 -1.66 -6.96
CA GLY A 167 0.39 -2.07 -8.23
C GLY A 167 -0.56 -1.89 -9.42
N LEU A 168 -0.10 -2.30 -10.60
CA LEU A 168 -0.84 -2.14 -11.87
C LEU A 168 -2.20 -2.87 -11.84
N ARG A 169 -2.32 -3.98 -11.12
CA ARG A 169 -3.56 -4.75 -11.03
C ARG A 169 -4.68 -3.99 -10.31
N ASP A 170 -4.35 -3.09 -9.40
CA ASP A 170 -5.35 -2.22 -8.74
C ASP A 170 -5.94 -1.21 -9.74
N ILE A 171 -5.13 -0.71 -10.67
CA ILE A 171 -5.59 0.15 -11.77
C ILE A 171 -6.50 -0.64 -12.71
N HIS A 172 -6.10 -1.86 -13.09
CA HIS A 172 -6.91 -2.74 -13.93
C HIS A 172 -8.25 -3.06 -13.27
N THR A 173 -8.27 -3.29 -11.94
CA THR A 173 -9.51 -3.52 -11.20
C THR A 173 -10.47 -2.33 -11.33
N ILE A 174 -9.97 -1.11 -11.18
CA ILE A 174 -10.77 0.12 -11.41
C ILE A 174 -11.33 0.15 -12.83
N ASP A 175 -10.48 -0.08 -13.82
CA ASP A 175 -10.88 -0.02 -15.23
C ASP A 175 -11.90 -1.11 -15.57
N TRP A 176 -11.79 -2.33 -15.03
CA TRP A 176 -12.78 -3.39 -15.20
C TRP A 176 -14.13 -3.04 -14.56
N LEU A 177 -14.12 -2.45 -13.36
CA LEU A 177 -15.36 -2.01 -12.71
C LEU A 177 -16.05 -0.90 -13.51
N ILE A 178 -15.30 0.04 -14.08
CA ILE A 178 -15.83 1.11 -14.92
C ILE A 178 -16.36 0.54 -16.25
N LYS A 179 -15.62 -0.36 -16.90
CA LYS A 179 -16.08 -1.03 -18.12
C LYS A 179 -17.35 -1.84 -17.89
N ASN A 180 -17.42 -2.61 -16.79
CA ASN A 180 -18.63 -3.37 -16.46
C ASN A 180 -19.84 -2.47 -16.16
N LEU A 181 -19.64 -1.34 -15.48
CA LEU A 181 -20.71 -0.36 -15.22
C LEU A 181 -21.29 0.23 -16.51
N ASN A 182 -20.45 0.37 -17.54
CA ASN A 182 -20.81 0.97 -18.84
C ASN A 182 -21.16 -0.08 -19.93
N ARG A 183 -21.26 -1.36 -19.58
CA ARG A 183 -21.77 -2.37 -20.52
C ARG A 183 -23.16 -1.97 -21.01
N GLY A 184 -23.40 -2.19 -22.31
CA GLY A 184 -24.64 -1.76 -22.97
C GLY A 184 -24.67 -0.29 -23.36
N LYS A 185 -23.61 0.46 -23.05
CA LYS A 185 -23.43 1.86 -23.47
C LYS A 185 -22.20 2.05 -24.37
N ILE A 186 -21.62 0.97 -24.82
CA ILE A 186 -20.48 1.00 -25.75
C ILE A 186 -20.95 1.68 -27.04
N GLY A 187 -20.32 2.81 -27.39
CA GLY A 187 -20.71 3.66 -28.52
C GLY A 187 -21.74 4.78 -28.18
N SER A 188 -22.17 4.94 -26.93
CA SER A 188 -23.02 6.05 -26.51
C SER A 188 -22.24 7.16 -25.81
N GLU A 189 -22.68 8.43 -25.97
CA GLU A 189 -22.05 9.60 -25.32
C GLU A 189 -22.20 9.62 -23.78
N LYS A 190 -23.06 8.79 -23.20
CA LYS A 190 -23.36 8.76 -21.76
C LYS A 190 -22.56 7.68 -21.01
N ILE A 191 -21.24 7.79 -20.99
CA ILE A 191 -20.39 6.94 -20.18
C ILE A 191 -20.39 7.42 -18.73
N SER A 192 -20.72 6.56 -17.78
CA SER A 192 -20.62 6.86 -16.36
C SER A 192 -19.17 6.73 -15.90
N MET A 193 -18.56 7.84 -15.53
CA MET A 193 -17.19 7.88 -15.01
C MET A 193 -17.23 8.17 -13.50
N PRO A 194 -17.13 7.14 -12.64
CA PRO A 194 -17.12 7.33 -11.18
C PRO A 194 -15.81 7.93 -10.65
N ILE A 195 -14.83 8.13 -11.52
CA ILE A 195 -13.53 8.74 -11.24
C ILE A 195 -13.51 10.20 -11.73
N THR A 196 -12.95 11.12 -10.94
CA THR A 196 -12.78 12.52 -11.35
C THR A 196 -11.65 12.67 -12.37
N PHE A 197 -11.60 13.81 -13.05
CA PHE A 197 -10.53 14.11 -14.00
C PHE A 197 -9.15 14.14 -13.30
N GLU A 198 -9.07 14.75 -12.12
CA GLU A 198 -7.85 14.84 -11.32
C GLU A 198 -7.39 13.45 -10.86
N GLU A 199 -8.31 12.63 -10.33
CA GLU A 199 -8.02 11.24 -9.94
C GLU A 199 -7.48 10.43 -11.13
N ARG A 200 -8.08 10.57 -12.31
CA ARG A 200 -7.63 9.89 -13.54
C ARG A 200 -6.24 10.37 -13.98
N LYS A 201 -5.98 11.66 -13.91
CA LYS A 201 -4.67 12.25 -14.26
C LYS A 201 -3.56 11.74 -13.33
N GLU A 202 -3.80 11.73 -12.02
CA GLU A 202 -2.85 11.20 -11.02
C GLU A 202 -2.62 9.70 -11.21
N LEU A 203 -3.69 8.93 -11.45
CA LEU A 203 -3.62 7.50 -11.71
C LEU A 203 -2.79 7.18 -12.95
N ASN A 204 -3.01 7.91 -14.05
CA ASN A 204 -2.25 7.74 -15.28
C ASN A 204 -0.77 8.07 -15.09
N LYS A 205 -0.44 9.17 -14.37
CA LYS A 205 0.95 9.52 -14.05
C LYS A 205 1.67 8.41 -13.28
N SER A 206 0.99 7.82 -12.30
CA SER A 206 1.50 6.71 -11.51
C SER A 206 1.62 5.43 -12.35
N LYS A 207 0.62 5.13 -13.19
CA LYS A 207 0.62 4.01 -14.14
C LYS A 207 1.82 4.06 -15.09
N TYR A 208 2.09 5.21 -15.71
CA TYR A 208 3.23 5.37 -16.62
C TYR A 208 4.57 5.16 -15.93
N TRP A 209 4.69 5.56 -14.66
CA TRP A 209 5.89 5.30 -13.88
C TRP A 209 6.09 3.80 -13.61
N LEU A 210 5.03 3.10 -13.19
CA LEU A 210 5.09 1.65 -12.97
C LEU A 210 5.36 0.89 -14.26
N TRP A 211 4.77 1.30 -15.39
CA TRP A 211 5.05 0.73 -16.70
C TRP A 211 6.53 0.86 -17.08
N MET A 212 7.12 2.03 -16.84
CA MET A 212 8.53 2.24 -17.14
C MET A 212 9.42 1.34 -16.31
N ILE A 213 9.15 1.22 -15.00
CA ILE A 213 9.92 0.31 -14.14
C ILE A 213 9.74 -1.14 -14.60
N ARG A 214 8.51 -1.59 -14.85
CA ARG A 214 8.23 -2.95 -15.32
C ARG A 214 8.90 -3.26 -16.66
N TYR A 215 8.90 -2.30 -17.57
CA TYR A 215 9.57 -2.43 -18.86
C TYR A 215 11.08 -2.65 -18.69
N LEU A 216 11.72 -1.83 -17.87
CA LEU A 216 13.15 -1.95 -17.58
C LEU A 216 13.47 -3.23 -16.79
N LEU A 217 12.58 -3.66 -15.92
CA LEU A 217 12.73 -4.89 -15.14
C LEU A 217 12.72 -6.13 -16.04
N HIS A 218 11.77 -6.22 -16.98
CA HIS A 218 11.74 -7.31 -17.95
C HIS A 218 13.02 -7.35 -18.81
N LEU A 219 13.52 -6.18 -19.25
CA LEU A 219 14.78 -6.11 -20.01
C LEU A 219 16.00 -6.48 -19.17
N GLU A 220 16.01 -6.13 -17.88
CA GLU A 220 17.11 -6.44 -16.97
C GLU A 220 17.14 -7.92 -16.62
N ALA A 221 15.97 -8.52 -16.36
CA ALA A 221 15.82 -9.93 -16.01
C ALA A 221 15.91 -10.85 -17.25
N ASN A 222 15.80 -10.31 -18.46
CA ASN A 222 15.70 -11.03 -19.73
C ASN A 222 14.58 -12.10 -19.74
N ARG A 223 13.47 -11.81 -19.04
CA ARG A 223 12.26 -12.65 -18.92
C ARG A 223 11.10 -11.84 -18.40
N GLU A 224 9.89 -12.42 -18.34
CA GLU A 224 8.82 -11.86 -17.56
C GLU A 224 9.22 -11.88 -16.07
N GLU A 225 9.29 -10.70 -15.45
CA GLU A 225 9.61 -10.54 -14.04
C GLU A 225 8.83 -9.33 -13.50
N ASP A 226 8.02 -9.56 -12.48
CA ASP A 226 7.21 -8.52 -11.85
C ASP A 226 7.69 -8.16 -10.46
N ARG A 227 8.62 -8.95 -9.87
CA ARG A 227 9.19 -8.71 -8.54
C ARG A 227 10.45 -7.86 -8.63
N LEU A 228 10.40 -6.66 -8.07
CA LEU A 228 11.50 -5.69 -8.07
C LEU A 228 12.50 -6.01 -6.96
N LEU A 229 13.34 -7.04 -7.17
CA LEU A 229 14.39 -7.46 -6.24
C LEU A 229 15.46 -6.38 -6.07
N PHE A 230 16.18 -6.37 -4.94
CA PHE A 230 17.24 -5.41 -4.63
C PHE A 230 18.28 -5.26 -5.74
N GLU A 231 18.72 -6.36 -6.31
CA GLU A 231 19.66 -6.39 -7.44
C GLU A 231 19.12 -5.61 -8.64
N HIS A 232 17.86 -5.84 -9.02
CA HIS A 232 17.21 -5.12 -10.12
C HIS A 232 16.99 -3.64 -9.80
N GLN A 233 16.71 -3.30 -8.53
CA GLN A 233 16.55 -1.91 -8.11
C GLN A 233 17.81 -1.09 -8.40
N ILE A 234 18.99 -1.62 -8.07
CA ILE A 234 20.27 -0.94 -8.34
C ILE A 234 20.48 -0.73 -9.84
N ASN A 235 20.31 -1.78 -10.64
CA ASN A 235 20.59 -1.75 -12.07
C ASN A 235 19.62 -0.82 -12.82
N ILE A 236 18.34 -0.87 -12.48
CA ILE A 236 17.30 0.03 -13.02
C ILE A 236 17.56 1.48 -12.58
N ALA A 237 17.91 1.69 -11.30
CA ALA A 237 18.17 3.03 -10.78
C ALA A 237 19.37 3.71 -11.46
N LYS A 238 20.45 2.99 -11.75
CA LYS A 238 21.59 3.49 -12.53
C LYS A 238 21.17 3.99 -13.91
N LYS A 239 20.25 3.27 -14.58
CA LYS A 239 19.73 3.66 -15.91
C LYS A 239 18.84 4.91 -15.82
N LEU A 240 18.04 5.06 -14.76
CA LEU A 240 17.08 6.15 -14.60
C LEU A 240 17.68 7.41 -13.96
N PHE A 241 18.73 7.26 -13.16
CA PHE A 241 19.38 8.36 -12.42
C PHE A 241 20.91 8.34 -12.62
N PRO A 242 21.39 8.48 -13.87
CA PRO A 242 22.82 8.34 -14.19
C PRO A 242 23.72 9.40 -13.53
N THR A 243 23.15 10.51 -13.03
CA THR A 243 23.87 11.56 -12.33
C THR A 243 24.06 11.31 -10.83
N VAL A 244 23.50 10.24 -10.27
CA VAL A 244 23.65 9.86 -8.87
C VAL A 244 24.80 8.86 -8.75
N GLU A 245 25.93 9.29 -8.21
CA GLU A 245 27.15 8.47 -8.14
C GLU A 245 27.00 7.24 -7.24
N ASN A 246 26.34 7.40 -6.09
CA ASN A 246 26.12 6.29 -5.14
C ASN A 246 24.95 5.40 -5.58
N PRO A 247 25.19 4.10 -5.91
CA PRO A 247 24.16 3.19 -6.39
C PRO A 247 23.00 2.99 -5.40
N ASN A 248 23.29 2.97 -4.10
CA ASN A 248 22.28 2.80 -3.06
C ASN A 248 21.37 4.04 -2.99
N GLN A 249 21.92 5.24 -3.08
CA GLN A 249 21.13 6.48 -3.13
C GLN A 249 20.27 6.54 -4.40
N ALA A 250 20.77 6.05 -5.53
CA ALA A 250 19.98 5.95 -6.75
C ALA A 250 18.80 4.98 -6.56
N ALA A 251 19.04 3.80 -5.95
CA ALA A 251 18.01 2.82 -5.64
C ALA A 251 16.96 3.38 -4.64
N GLU A 252 17.39 4.06 -3.60
CA GLU A 252 16.49 4.75 -2.66
C GLU A 252 15.60 5.78 -3.36
N LYS A 253 16.16 6.56 -4.29
CA LYS A 253 15.42 7.54 -5.11
C LYS A 253 14.39 6.86 -6.03
N LEU A 254 14.76 5.75 -6.65
CA LEU A 254 13.85 4.92 -7.45
C LEU A 254 12.68 4.43 -6.60
N MET A 255 12.98 3.82 -5.45
CA MET A 255 11.99 3.21 -4.59
C MET A 255 11.10 4.24 -3.89
N HIS A 256 11.65 5.38 -3.49
CA HIS A 256 10.84 6.48 -2.96
C HIS A 256 9.78 6.94 -3.97
N ARG A 257 10.16 7.07 -5.26
CA ARG A 257 9.20 7.43 -6.31
C ARG A 257 8.21 6.29 -6.61
N TYR A 258 8.65 5.03 -6.54
CA TYR A 258 7.79 3.85 -6.63
C TYR A 258 6.71 3.88 -5.53
N PHE A 259 7.11 4.00 -4.26
CA PHE A 259 6.19 4.00 -3.14
C PHE A 259 5.20 5.16 -3.19
N ARG A 260 5.62 6.34 -3.61
CA ARG A 260 4.69 7.46 -3.83
C ARG A 260 3.65 7.17 -4.92
N SER A 261 4.05 6.50 -6.00
CA SER A 261 3.11 6.11 -7.06
C SER A 261 2.16 5.02 -6.58
N SER A 262 2.66 4.01 -5.89
CA SER A 262 1.88 2.94 -5.27
C SER A 262 0.87 3.48 -4.26
N PHE A 263 1.30 4.44 -3.43
CA PHE A 263 0.43 5.15 -2.49
C PHE A 263 -0.74 5.86 -3.20
N THR A 264 -0.44 6.62 -4.26
CA THR A 264 -1.46 7.33 -5.04
C THR A 264 -2.48 6.35 -5.66
N ILE A 265 -2.01 5.23 -6.19
CA ILE A 265 -2.87 4.19 -6.75
C ILE A 265 -3.76 3.58 -5.66
N SER A 266 -3.18 3.22 -4.51
CA SER A 266 -3.92 2.64 -3.38
C SER A 266 -5.00 3.58 -2.84
N GLU A 267 -4.70 4.87 -2.71
CA GLU A 267 -5.66 5.90 -2.24
C GLU A 267 -6.86 6.01 -3.20
N ILE A 268 -6.59 6.14 -4.50
CA ILE A 268 -7.64 6.26 -5.52
C ILE A 268 -8.44 4.95 -5.61
N ASN A 269 -7.75 3.80 -5.62
CA ASN A 269 -8.39 2.49 -5.65
C ASN A 269 -9.34 2.32 -4.45
N SER A 270 -8.88 2.58 -3.23
CA SER A 270 -9.70 2.45 -2.02
C SER A 270 -10.93 3.34 -2.05
N THR A 271 -10.79 4.60 -2.49
CA THR A 271 -11.90 5.54 -2.61
C THR A 271 -12.94 5.07 -3.63
N LEU A 272 -12.50 4.57 -4.77
CA LEU A 272 -13.38 4.09 -5.82
C LEU A 272 -14.06 2.76 -5.42
N ILE A 273 -13.33 1.82 -4.86
CA ILE A 273 -13.88 0.57 -4.32
C ILE A 273 -14.96 0.87 -3.28
N GLN A 274 -14.71 1.84 -2.37
CA GLN A 274 -15.72 2.26 -1.39
C GLN A 274 -16.96 2.84 -2.08
N SER A 275 -16.80 3.69 -3.09
CA SER A 275 -17.90 4.24 -3.88
C SER A 275 -18.70 3.14 -4.61
N PHE A 276 -18.02 2.12 -5.17
CA PHE A 276 -18.69 0.99 -5.80
C PHE A 276 -19.46 0.13 -4.78
N LYS A 277 -18.90 -0.11 -3.58
CA LYS A 277 -19.60 -0.83 -2.50
C LYS A 277 -20.89 -0.12 -2.10
N GLU A 278 -20.83 1.20 -1.87
CA GLU A 278 -21.98 2.02 -1.49
C GLU A 278 -23.07 1.99 -2.57
N LYS A 279 -22.71 2.26 -3.83
CA LYS A 279 -23.65 2.31 -4.96
C LYS A 279 -24.32 0.97 -5.27
N ASN A 280 -23.67 -0.15 -4.99
CA ASN A 280 -24.18 -1.48 -5.27
C ASN A 280 -24.79 -2.16 -4.03
N GLY A 281 -24.93 -1.47 -2.91
CA GLY A 281 -25.51 -2.02 -1.67
C GLY A 281 -24.74 -3.24 -1.16
N LEU A 282 -23.40 -3.15 -1.19
CA LEU A 282 -22.48 -4.15 -0.63
C LEU A 282 -22.01 -3.79 0.78
N THR A 283 -22.42 -2.65 1.29
CA THR A 283 -22.23 -2.22 2.68
C THR A 283 -23.39 -2.74 3.54
N LYS A 284 -23.15 -2.95 4.84
CA LYS A 284 -24.22 -3.28 5.78
C LYS A 284 -25.27 -2.17 5.76
N SER A 285 -26.53 -2.54 5.46
CA SER A 285 -27.61 -1.55 5.47
C SER A 285 -27.94 -1.16 6.91
N THR A 286 -27.60 0.07 7.27
CA THR A 286 -27.99 0.67 8.54
C THR A 286 -28.73 1.98 8.30
N THR A 287 -29.61 2.33 9.22
CA THR A 287 -30.26 3.64 9.22
C THR A 287 -29.22 4.73 9.46
N LYS A 288 -29.48 5.91 8.90
CA LYS A 288 -28.68 7.09 9.16
C LYS A 288 -28.83 7.47 10.66
N SER A 289 -27.69 7.53 11.37
CA SER A 289 -27.64 7.88 12.80
C SER A 289 -26.71 9.07 13.00
N ARG A 290 -27.16 10.04 13.77
CA ARG A 290 -26.35 11.22 14.11
C ARG A 290 -25.22 10.83 15.05
N ILE A 291 -23.98 11.28 14.74
CA ILE A 291 -22.83 11.22 15.63
C ILE A 291 -22.72 12.54 16.40
N ASP A 292 -22.70 13.66 15.66
CA ASP A 292 -22.72 15.03 16.18
C ASP A 292 -23.33 16.00 15.16
N GLU A 293 -23.01 17.28 15.22
CA GLU A 293 -23.50 18.31 14.27
C GLU A 293 -22.87 18.21 12.89
N ASN A 294 -21.64 17.70 12.78
CA ASN A 294 -20.85 17.62 11.56
C ASN A 294 -20.87 16.24 10.91
N PHE A 295 -21.01 15.18 11.72
CA PHE A 295 -20.88 13.80 11.28
C PHE A 295 -22.12 12.95 11.56
N TYR A 296 -22.39 12.02 10.66
CA TYR A 296 -23.36 10.94 10.86
C TYR A 296 -22.78 9.60 10.46
N SER A 297 -23.33 8.53 11.00
CA SER A 297 -23.04 7.16 10.55
C SER A 297 -24.13 6.65 9.63
N GLN A 298 -23.73 5.94 8.60
CA GLN A 298 -24.61 5.17 7.72
C GLN A 298 -23.81 3.99 7.15
N ASN A 299 -24.38 2.81 7.15
CA ASN A 299 -23.71 1.60 6.64
C ASN A 299 -22.39 1.28 7.37
N ASN A 300 -22.29 1.57 8.65
CA ASN A 300 -21.07 1.50 9.48
C ASN A 300 -19.92 2.40 8.98
N LEU A 301 -20.24 3.43 8.21
CA LEU A 301 -19.28 4.41 7.71
C LEU A 301 -19.59 5.77 8.30
N ILE A 302 -18.54 6.56 8.56
CA ILE A 302 -18.69 7.96 8.94
C ILE A 302 -18.82 8.84 7.70
N HIS A 303 -19.74 9.77 7.74
CA HIS A 303 -20.04 10.72 6.68
C HIS A 303 -20.11 12.14 7.22
N LEU A 304 -19.68 13.13 6.43
CA LEU A 304 -19.98 14.54 6.66
C LEU A 304 -21.43 14.85 6.25
N TYR A 305 -22.12 15.66 7.04
CA TYR A 305 -23.41 16.25 6.64
C TYR A 305 -23.23 17.22 5.46
N ASP A 306 -22.20 18.05 5.53
CA ASP A 306 -21.83 18.99 4.47
C ASP A 306 -20.48 18.60 3.85
N VAL A 307 -20.46 18.33 2.55
CA VAL A 307 -19.24 17.99 1.81
C VAL A 307 -18.19 19.13 1.83
N ASN A 308 -18.57 20.35 2.17
CA ASN A 308 -17.68 21.48 2.37
C ASN A 308 -17.34 21.74 3.85
N GLY A 309 -17.71 20.83 4.75
CA GLY A 309 -17.48 20.96 6.19
C GLY A 309 -16.03 21.25 6.54
N PHE A 310 -15.08 20.55 5.92
CA PHE A 310 -13.64 20.77 6.16
C PHE A 310 -13.14 22.18 5.76
N LYS A 311 -13.78 22.82 4.78
CA LYS A 311 -13.46 24.21 4.41
C LYS A 311 -14.02 25.22 5.41
N LYS A 312 -15.17 24.91 6.02
CA LYS A 312 -15.81 25.77 7.03
C LYS A 312 -15.10 25.67 8.38
N ASP A 313 -14.74 24.45 8.74
CA ASP A 313 -13.98 24.14 9.95
C ASP A 313 -12.92 23.07 9.62
N SER A 314 -11.67 23.52 9.47
CA SER A 314 -10.57 22.63 9.13
C SER A 314 -10.21 21.66 10.28
N SER A 315 -10.59 21.94 11.54
CA SER A 315 -10.32 21.05 12.68
C SER A 315 -10.97 19.68 12.51
N LEU A 316 -12.08 19.62 11.75
CA LEU A 316 -12.78 18.40 11.40
C LEU A 316 -11.88 17.37 10.67
N LEU A 317 -10.79 17.82 10.03
CA LEU A 317 -9.79 16.93 9.41
C LEU A 317 -9.08 16.02 10.42
N LEU A 318 -8.94 16.45 11.68
CA LEU A 318 -8.42 15.61 12.78
C LEU A 318 -9.57 14.96 13.57
N GLU A 319 -10.66 15.69 13.79
CA GLU A 319 -11.79 15.20 14.56
C GLU A 319 -12.40 13.93 13.97
N LEU A 320 -12.45 13.82 12.63
CA LEU A 320 -12.89 12.62 11.92
C LEU A 320 -12.23 11.33 12.45
N PHE A 321 -10.91 11.36 12.68
CA PHE A 321 -10.15 10.19 13.15
C PHE A 321 -10.40 9.91 14.64
N ILE A 322 -10.67 10.94 15.44
CA ILE A 322 -11.09 10.78 16.82
C ILE A 322 -12.46 10.09 16.89
N LYS A 323 -13.43 10.55 16.07
CA LYS A 323 -14.76 9.91 15.99
C LYS A 323 -14.67 8.45 15.57
N LEU A 324 -13.77 8.12 14.63
CA LEU A 324 -13.50 6.73 14.24
C LEU A 324 -12.89 5.90 15.38
N SER A 325 -12.03 6.50 16.20
CA SER A 325 -11.43 5.78 17.33
C SER A 325 -12.39 5.54 18.48
N GLU A 326 -13.32 6.47 18.70
CA GLU A 326 -14.30 6.45 19.78
C GLU A 326 -15.53 5.58 19.47
N ASN A 327 -15.83 5.35 18.17
CA ASN A 327 -17.00 4.61 17.73
C ASN A 327 -16.62 3.26 17.08
N PRO A 328 -16.54 2.17 17.85
CA PRO A 328 -16.06 0.88 17.37
C PRO A 328 -16.99 0.20 16.33
N THR A 329 -18.21 0.71 16.15
CA THR A 329 -19.15 0.25 15.13
C THR A 329 -18.82 0.80 13.74
N LEU A 330 -17.98 1.86 13.66
CA LEU A 330 -17.55 2.46 12.40
C LEU A 330 -16.42 1.64 11.80
N GLU A 331 -16.64 1.14 10.60
CA GLU A 331 -15.69 0.31 9.86
C GLU A 331 -14.83 1.13 8.87
N GLY A 332 -15.18 2.41 8.63
CA GLY A 332 -14.45 3.26 7.69
C GLY A 332 -15.13 4.60 7.40
N ILE A 333 -14.71 5.22 6.31
CA ILE A 333 -15.13 6.55 5.88
C ILE A 333 -15.92 6.41 4.57
N GLY A 334 -17.05 7.11 4.45
CA GLY A 334 -17.84 7.14 3.24
C GLY A 334 -17.12 7.81 2.06
N SER A 335 -17.38 7.35 0.84
CA SER A 335 -16.63 7.77 -0.36
C SER A 335 -16.70 9.28 -0.65
N ALA A 336 -17.83 9.92 -0.37
CA ALA A 336 -17.97 11.37 -0.52
C ALA A 336 -17.08 12.13 0.50
N THR A 337 -17.02 11.65 1.76
CA THR A 337 -16.16 12.21 2.80
C THR A 337 -14.69 11.99 2.50
N LEU A 338 -14.29 10.81 1.96
CA LEU A 338 -12.92 10.56 1.50
C LEU A 338 -12.48 11.56 0.43
N ARG A 339 -13.35 11.85 -0.55
CA ARG A 339 -13.06 12.85 -1.58
C ARG A 339 -12.96 14.26 -1.03
N ALA A 340 -13.86 14.63 -0.12
CA ALA A 340 -13.78 15.93 0.55
C ALA A 340 -12.48 16.05 1.35
N LEU A 341 -12.08 15.02 2.08
CA LEU A 341 -10.84 14.97 2.82
C LEU A 341 -9.62 15.10 1.89
N LYS A 342 -9.58 14.35 0.79
CA LYS A 342 -8.49 14.46 -0.21
C LYS A 342 -8.39 15.86 -0.81
N ARG A 343 -9.54 16.46 -1.15
CA ARG A 343 -9.62 17.82 -1.70
C ARG A 343 -9.10 18.88 -0.73
N ASP A 344 -9.45 18.75 0.56
CA ASP A 344 -9.29 19.80 1.55
C ASP A 344 -8.10 19.57 2.50
N ARG A 345 -7.37 18.47 2.38
CA ARG A 345 -6.21 18.13 3.25
C ARG A 345 -5.07 19.14 3.19
N ASP A 346 -4.98 19.96 2.14
CA ASP A 346 -3.98 21.03 2.03
C ASP A 346 -4.28 22.23 2.94
N LEU A 347 -5.47 22.26 3.58
CA LEU A 347 -5.77 23.17 4.69
C LEU A 347 -4.92 22.89 5.95
N ILE A 348 -4.25 21.73 6.02
CA ILE A 348 -3.31 21.40 7.09
C ILE A 348 -1.97 22.11 6.81
N ASP A 349 -1.97 23.40 6.92
CA ASP A 349 -0.83 24.28 6.74
C ASP A 349 -0.09 24.59 8.07
N THR A 350 0.73 25.64 8.10
CA THR A 350 1.48 26.04 9.29
C THR A 350 0.59 26.62 10.38
N GLU A 351 -0.45 27.38 10.01
CA GLU A 351 -1.42 27.97 10.92
C GLU A 351 -2.24 26.86 11.58
N PHE A 352 -2.80 25.94 10.78
CA PHE A 352 -3.51 24.76 11.27
C PHE A 352 -2.70 23.99 12.33
N ARG A 353 -1.43 23.70 12.03
CA ARG A 353 -0.53 22.96 12.94
C ARG A 353 -0.19 23.72 14.22
N SER A 354 -0.34 25.04 14.22
CA SER A 354 -0.06 25.90 15.38
C SER A 354 -1.31 26.23 16.19
N ASN A 355 -2.48 25.93 15.66
CA ASN A 355 -3.75 26.16 16.31
C ASN A 355 -3.90 25.25 17.53
N ARG A 356 -4.26 25.85 18.69
CA ARG A 356 -4.37 25.15 19.96
C ARG A 356 -5.42 24.03 19.95
N THR A 357 -6.54 24.26 19.28
CA THR A 357 -7.60 23.25 19.14
C THR A 357 -7.07 22.03 18.40
N ASN A 358 -6.35 22.22 17.29
CA ASN A 358 -5.79 21.13 16.50
C ASN A 358 -4.69 20.38 17.24
N ILE A 359 -3.86 21.07 18.01
CA ILE A 359 -2.87 20.46 18.90
C ILE A 359 -3.58 19.55 19.92
N ASN A 360 -4.61 20.05 20.60
CA ASN A 360 -5.36 19.27 21.58
C ASN A 360 -6.06 18.06 20.95
N LEU A 361 -6.61 18.21 19.74
CA LEU A 361 -7.22 17.09 19.01
C LEU A 361 -6.19 16.00 18.70
N PHE A 362 -4.99 16.37 18.25
CA PHE A 362 -3.95 15.39 17.97
C PHE A 362 -3.45 14.70 19.24
N LEU A 363 -3.27 15.43 20.35
CA LEU A 363 -2.92 14.85 21.65
C LEU A 363 -4.01 13.91 22.17
N ARG A 364 -5.29 14.28 22.02
CA ARG A 364 -6.43 13.40 22.35
C ARG A 364 -6.40 12.12 21.51
N LEU A 365 -6.04 12.20 20.24
CA LEU A 365 -5.88 11.01 19.39
C LEU A 365 -4.75 10.11 19.90
N LEU A 366 -3.59 10.67 20.30
CA LEU A 366 -2.47 9.90 20.86
C LEU A 366 -2.82 9.21 22.18
N GLN A 367 -3.71 9.79 22.95
CA GLN A 367 -4.23 9.23 24.22
C GLN A 367 -5.40 8.27 24.03
N SER A 368 -5.87 8.07 22.79
CA SER A 368 -7.02 7.20 22.51
C SER A 368 -6.79 5.77 23.00
N GLU A 369 -7.72 5.27 23.80
CA GLU A 369 -7.67 3.89 24.31
C GLU A 369 -7.87 2.83 23.25
N ARG A 370 -8.46 3.18 22.11
CA ARG A 370 -8.81 2.25 21.04
C ARG A 370 -8.31 2.76 19.69
N LEU A 371 -7.93 1.82 18.84
CA LEU A 371 -7.65 2.04 17.42
C LEU A 371 -6.61 3.14 17.11
N LEU A 372 -5.80 3.61 18.07
CA LEU A 372 -4.79 4.65 17.84
C LEU A 372 -3.95 4.38 16.58
N VAL A 373 -3.31 3.22 16.51
CA VAL A 373 -2.41 2.90 15.40
C VAL A 373 -3.18 2.78 14.09
N THR A 374 -4.38 2.20 14.12
CA THR A 374 -5.27 2.12 12.96
C THR A 374 -5.61 3.52 12.42
N GLN A 375 -5.88 4.49 13.31
CA GLN A 375 -6.17 5.85 12.87
C GLN A 375 -4.92 6.58 12.36
N LEU A 376 -3.76 6.39 12.97
CA LEU A 376 -2.50 6.93 12.43
C LEU A 376 -2.16 6.33 11.05
N GLU A 377 -2.45 5.05 10.83
CA GLU A 377 -2.33 4.41 9.51
C GLU A 377 -3.32 4.99 8.50
N ASN A 378 -4.58 5.18 8.90
CA ASN A 378 -5.57 5.84 8.06
C ASN A 378 -5.14 7.26 7.71
N MET A 379 -4.69 8.04 8.70
CA MET A 379 -4.16 9.39 8.48
C MET A 379 -2.96 9.39 7.53
N LYS A 380 -2.04 8.42 7.69
CA LYS A 380 -0.92 8.22 6.75
C LYS A 380 -1.43 7.93 5.35
N ASN A 381 -2.28 6.92 5.22
CA ASN A 381 -2.81 6.45 3.94
C ASN A 381 -3.73 7.46 3.23
N LEU A 382 -4.21 8.48 3.93
CA LEU A 382 -5.00 9.59 3.39
C LEU A 382 -4.18 10.88 3.26
N GLY A 383 -2.87 10.83 3.53
CA GLY A 383 -1.94 11.95 3.41
C GLY A 383 -2.15 13.07 4.45
N ILE A 384 -2.84 12.78 5.53
CA ILE A 384 -3.11 13.70 6.65
C ILE A 384 -1.92 13.74 7.61
N LEU A 385 -1.41 12.55 8.02
CA LEU A 385 -0.35 12.48 9.03
C LEU A 385 0.92 13.21 8.60
N GLY A 386 1.35 13.03 7.36
CA GLY A 386 2.53 13.70 6.82
C GLY A 386 2.37 15.21 6.59
N ARG A 387 1.12 15.72 6.50
CA ARG A 387 0.85 17.16 6.48
C ARG A 387 0.83 17.75 7.89
N TYR A 388 0.26 17.02 8.84
CA TYR A 388 0.26 17.44 10.24
C TYR A 388 1.66 17.36 10.87
N LEU A 389 2.41 16.28 10.59
CA LEU A 389 3.81 16.07 10.95
C LEU A 389 4.68 16.07 9.69
N PRO A 390 5.17 17.24 9.22
CA PRO A 390 5.95 17.35 7.97
C PRO A 390 7.22 16.49 7.98
N GLU A 391 7.81 16.28 9.15
CA GLU A 391 8.97 15.42 9.35
C GLU A 391 8.63 13.96 9.01
N PHE A 392 7.48 13.46 9.47
CA PHE A 392 6.98 12.14 9.13
C PHE A 392 6.62 12.04 7.63
N GLY A 393 6.07 13.11 7.06
CA GLY A 393 5.80 13.19 5.62
C GLY A 393 7.06 13.03 4.76
N ARG A 394 8.22 13.46 5.25
CA ARG A 394 9.51 13.32 4.53
C ARG A 394 10.01 11.88 4.50
N VAL A 395 9.82 11.12 5.58
CA VAL A 395 10.24 9.71 5.66
C VAL A 395 9.19 8.75 5.11
N THR A 396 8.01 9.25 4.71
CA THR A 396 6.96 8.42 4.09
C THR A 396 7.43 7.85 2.75
N GLY A 397 7.41 6.52 2.65
CA GLY A 397 7.89 5.80 1.47
C GLY A 397 9.42 5.82 1.32
N GLN A 398 10.17 6.28 2.34
CA GLN A 398 11.62 6.22 2.33
C GLN A 398 12.09 4.82 2.68
N MET A 399 12.92 4.26 1.82
CA MET A 399 13.60 3.00 2.03
C MET A 399 14.98 3.26 2.61
N GLN A 400 15.43 2.39 3.50
CA GLN A 400 16.83 2.26 3.87
C GLN A 400 17.38 1.02 3.18
N TYR A 401 18.44 1.19 2.37
CA TYR A 401 19.05 0.09 1.64
C TYR A 401 20.01 -0.68 2.54
N ASP A 402 19.47 -1.56 3.38
CA ASP A 402 20.23 -2.50 4.19
C ASP A 402 19.52 -3.87 4.27
N LEU A 403 20.26 -4.89 4.73
CA LEU A 403 19.79 -6.27 4.79
C LEU A 403 18.86 -6.57 5.97
N PHE A 404 18.66 -5.63 6.89
CA PHE A 404 17.94 -5.87 8.14
C PHE A 404 16.49 -5.38 8.11
N HIS A 405 16.23 -4.25 7.43
CA HIS A 405 14.91 -3.67 7.33
C HIS A 405 14.11 -4.30 6.19
N ILE A 406 12.88 -4.66 6.48
CA ILE A 406 11.93 -5.23 5.48
C ILE A 406 10.81 -4.24 5.13
N TYR A 407 10.78 -3.08 5.78
CA TYR A 407 9.76 -2.05 5.63
C TYR A 407 10.38 -0.67 5.36
N THR A 408 9.59 0.22 4.77
CA THR A 408 9.91 1.66 4.72
C THR A 408 9.91 2.27 6.11
N VAL A 409 10.62 3.39 6.30
CA VAL A 409 10.78 4.05 7.62
C VAL A 409 9.42 4.37 8.26
N ASP A 410 8.46 4.88 7.50
CA ASP A 410 7.11 5.17 7.97
C ASP A 410 6.31 3.93 8.36
N ALA A 411 6.42 2.84 7.59
CA ALA A 411 5.76 1.59 7.90
C ALA A 411 6.38 0.92 9.14
N HIS A 412 7.71 0.93 9.24
CA HIS A 412 8.44 0.48 10.44
C HIS A 412 8.01 1.26 11.67
N THR A 413 8.01 2.60 11.60
CA THR A 413 7.58 3.47 12.71
C THR A 413 6.17 3.15 13.22
N LEU A 414 5.20 2.96 12.32
CA LEU A 414 3.84 2.57 12.72
C LEU A 414 3.76 1.15 13.28
N GLN A 415 4.63 0.24 12.81
CA GLN A 415 4.73 -1.10 13.39
C GLN A 415 5.34 -1.07 14.80
N VAL A 416 6.32 -0.20 15.06
CA VAL A 416 6.86 0.06 16.42
C VAL A 416 5.73 0.51 17.35
N LEU A 417 4.93 1.50 16.93
CA LEU A 417 3.76 1.96 17.71
C LEU A 417 2.74 0.84 17.93
N ARG A 418 2.52 -0.03 16.96
CA ARG A 418 1.62 -1.19 17.10
C ARG A 418 2.12 -2.16 18.14
N ASN A 419 3.41 -2.48 18.13
CA ASN A 419 4.04 -3.34 19.13
C ASN A 419 3.91 -2.72 20.54
N MET A 420 4.23 -1.44 20.69
CA MET A 420 4.04 -0.71 21.96
C MET A 420 2.59 -0.77 22.44
N ARG A 421 1.64 -0.56 21.53
CA ARG A 421 0.22 -0.62 21.89
C ARG A 421 -0.22 -2.01 22.34
N TRP A 422 0.29 -3.07 21.71
CA TRP A 422 0.04 -4.44 22.15
C TRP A 422 0.61 -4.72 23.54
N MET A 423 1.80 -4.18 23.86
CA MET A 423 2.40 -4.28 25.19
C MET A 423 1.50 -3.61 26.24
N THR A 424 1.04 -2.39 25.99
CA THR A 424 0.18 -1.65 26.95
C THR A 424 -1.18 -2.31 27.16
N LEU A 425 -1.77 -2.91 26.14
CA LEU A 425 -3.04 -3.62 26.20
C LEU A 425 -2.93 -5.07 26.73
N GLY A 426 -1.71 -5.57 26.95
CA GLY A 426 -1.47 -6.93 27.38
C GLY A 426 -1.80 -8.00 26.31
N LYS A 427 -1.92 -7.60 25.05
CA LYS A 427 -2.25 -8.50 23.92
C LYS A 427 -1.07 -9.31 23.40
N SER A 428 0.12 -9.08 23.90
CA SER A 428 1.38 -9.70 23.44
C SER A 428 2.20 -10.28 24.60
N LYS A 429 1.55 -10.79 25.64
CA LYS A 429 2.21 -11.32 26.84
C LYS A 429 3.20 -12.44 26.52
N ASP A 430 2.84 -13.34 25.63
CA ASP A 430 3.71 -14.47 25.24
C ASP A 430 4.95 -14.00 24.46
N LYS A 431 4.77 -12.97 23.63
CA LYS A 431 5.85 -12.42 22.82
C LYS A 431 6.77 -11.46 23.57
N TYR A 432 6.22 -10.65 24.48
CA TYR A 432 6.94 -9.61 25.22
C TYR A 432 6.60 -9.62 26.73
N PRO A 433 6.89 -10.71 27.48
CA PRO A 433 6.44 -10.86 28.86
C PRO A 433 6.87 -9.69 29.74
N LEU A 434 8.16 -9.35 29.76
CA LEU A 434 8.68 -8.25 30.58
C LEU A 434 8.17 -6.88 30.10
N ALA A 435 8.18 -6.59 28.79
CA ALA A 435 7.70 -5.32 28.28
C ALA A 435 6.22 -5.07 28.59
N ASN A 436 5.37 -6.12 28.62
CA ASN A 436 3.97 -5.99 29.04
C ASN A 436 3.81 -5.61 30.52
N GLU A 437 4.70 -6.06 31.37
CA GLU A 437 4.71 -5.68 32.80
C GLU A 437 5.18 -4.23 32.98
N LEU A 438 6.25 -3.88 32.27
CA LEU A 438 6.86 -2.54 32.36
C LEU A 438 5.96 -1.46 31.74
N ALA A 439 5.37 -1.72 30.59
CA ALA A 439 4.48 -0.76 29.92
C ALA A 439 3.29 -0.32 30.77
N LYS A 440 2.80 -1.19 31.66
CA LYS A 440 1.73 -0.86 32.62
C LYS A 440 2.18 0.03 33.78
N LYS A 441 3.48 0.07 34.05
CA LYS A 441 4.09 0.85 35.14
C LYS A 441 4.60 2.21 34.67
N LEU A 442 4.52 2.52 33.36
CA LEU A 442 4.95 3.79 32.80
C LEU A 442 4.00 4.91 33.25
N PRO A 443 4.52 6.02 33.81
CA PRO A 443 3.67 7.11 34.34
C PRO A 443 2.87 7.83 33.24
N LYS A 444 3.48 8.01 32.05
CA LYS A 444 2.90 8.72 30.90
C LYS A 444 3.19 7.93 29.64
N ILE A 445 2.21 7.18 29.17
CA ILE A 445 2.37 6.29 28.02
C ILE A 445 2.63 7.06 26.70
N GLU A 446 2.15 8.29 26.59
CA GLU A 446 2.37 9.16 25.45
C GLU A 446 3.86 9.47 25.21
N ILE A 447 4.70 9.50 26.26
CA ILE A 447 6.16 9.62 26.12
C ILE A 447 6.71 8.47 25.26
N LEU A 448 6.28 7.23 25.57
CA LEU A 448 6.68 6.06 24.80
C LEU A 448 6.22 6.16 23.32
N TYR A 449 4.96 6.55 23.09
CA TYR A 449 4.43 6.64 21.72
C TYR A 449 5.10 7.73 20.89
N ILE A 450 5.38 8.89 21.49
CA ILE A 450 6.07 9.98 20.79
C ILE A 450 7.52 9.57 20.50
N SER A 451 8.20 8.96 21.47
CA SER A 451 9.56 8.45 21.25
C SER A 451 9.59 7.43 20.11
N GLY A 452 8.61 6.50 20.08
CA GLY A 452 8.47 5.55 18.98
C GLY A 452 8.12 6.20 17.63
N LEU A 453 7.33 7.27 17.62
CA LEU A 453 6.99 8.00 16.39
C LEU A 453 8.19 8.76 15.81
N TYR A 454 9.14 9.17 16.66
CA TYR A 454 10.26 10.04 16.27
C TYR A 454 11.63 9.37 16.30
N HIS A 455 11.77 8.10 16.76
CA HIS A 455 13.07 7.45 16.92
C HIS A 455 13.91 7.44 15.63
N ASP A 456 13.28 7.20 14.50
CA ASP A 456 13.88 7.09 13.17
C ASP A 456 13.62 8.30 12.26
N ILE A 457 13.05 9.38 12.78
CA ILE A 457 12.60 10.54 11.97
C ILE A 457 13.75 11.28 11.26
N GLY A 458 14.97 11.07 11.71
CA GLY A 458 16.19 11.66 11.15
C GLY A 458 16.81 10.86 10.00
N LYS A 459 16.33 9.65 9.70
CA LYS A 459 16.91 8.79 8.66
C LYS A 459 16.90 9.43 7.27
N GLY A 460 17.90 9.07 6.46
CA GLY A 460 18.05 9.54 5.06
C GLY A 460 18.56 10.97 4.89
N ARG A 461 19.14 11.59 5.91
CA ARG A 461 19.64 12.99 5.86
C ARG A 461 21.17 13.14 5.91
N GLY A 462 21.91 12.05 5.82
CA GLY A 462 23.38 12.07 5.72
C GLY A 462 24.15 12.43 7.00
N SER A 463 23.45 12.62 8.14
CA SER A 463 24.01 12.86 9.47
C SER A 463 23.56 11.77 10.44
N ASP A 464 24.07 11.76 11.67
CA ASP A 464 23.55 10.89 12.71
C ASP A 464 22.05 11.14 12.90
N HIS A 465 21.25 10.12 12.57
CA HIS A 465 19.79 10.22 12.58
C HIS A 465 19.23 10.41 13.98
N SER A 466 19.93 9.92 15.01
CA SER A 466 19.50 10.00 16.42
C SER A 466 19.66 11.43 16.96
N GLU A 467 20.80 12.08 16.71
CA GLU A 467 21.00 13.50 17.07
C GLU A 467 20.03 14.42 16.34
N LEU A 468 19.84 14.17 15.04
CA LEU A 468 18.88 14.93 14.26
C LEU A 468 17.45 14.71 14.76
N GLY A 469 17.09 13.46 15.07
CA GLY A 469 15.80 13.07 15.66
C GLY A 469 15.51 13.82 16.97
N LYS A 470 16.49 13.90 17.87
CA LYS A 470 16.44 14.69 19.11
C LYS A 470 16.05 16.14 18.84
N SER A 471 16.74 16.80 17.90
CA SER A 471 16.47 18.21 17.59
C SER A 471 15.06 18.43 17.01
N ILE A 472 14.58 17.46 16.23
CA ILE A 472 13.25 17.49 15.60
C ILE A 472 12.17 17.29 16.65
N VAL A 473 12.30 16.26 17.50
CA VAL A 473 11.27 15.94 18.52
C VAL A 473 11.17 17.05 19.57
N ARG A 474 12.27 17.74 19.89
CA ARG A 474 12.24 18.93 20.76
C ARG A 474 11.30 20.01 20.22
N LYS A 475 11.34 20.28 18.91
CA LYS A 475 10.45 21.26 18.27
C LYS A 475 8.99 20.80 18.35
N PHE A 476 8.74 19.51 18.17
CA PHE A 476 7.41 18.92 18.35
C PHE A 476 6.91 19.11 19.78
N CYS A 477 7.70 18.72 20.80
CA CYS A 477 7.31 18.83 22.20
C CYS A 477 7.00 20.26 22.61
N LYS A 478 7.85 21.25 22.23
CA LYS A 478 7.60 22.67 22.47
C LYS A 478 6.30 23.13 21.85
N LYS A 479 6.04 22.75 20.60
CA LYS A 479 4.82 23.13 19.88
C LYS A 479 3.57 22.51 20.50
N HIS A 480 3.67 21.27 21.01
CA HIS A 480 2.57 20.53 21.63
C HIS A 480 2.49 20.73 23.15
N LEU A 481 3.24 21.70 23.69
CA LEU A 481 3.16 22.17 25.07
C LEU A 481 3.50 21.11 26.12
N TYR A 482 4.40 20.17 25.78
CA TYR A 482 4.98 19.27 26.77
C TYR A 482 5.84 20.01 27.78
N SER A 483 5.85 19.53 29.03
CA SER A 483 6.75 20.04 30.06
C SER A 483 8.21 19.88 29.66
N GLU A 484 9.11 20.73 30.18
CA GLU A 484 10.55 20.59 29.90
C GLU A 484 11.10 19.25 30.40
N GLU A 485 10.54 18.70 31.48
CA GLU A 485 10.89 17.37 32.00
C GLU A 485 10.52 16.27 31.02
N ASP A 486 9.26 16.24 30.56
CA ASP A 486 8.80 15.25 29.56
C ASP A 486 9.55 15.39 28.23
N THR A 487 9.80 16.63 27.82
CA THR A 487 10.59 16.92 26.62
C THR A 487 11.98 16.30 26.70
N LYS A 488 12.70 16.47 27.82
CA LYS A 488 14.02 15.87 28.03
C LYS A 488 13.99 14.34 28.00
N LYS A 489 12.95 13.72 28.59
CA LYS A 489 12.76 12.26 28.54
C LYS A 489 12.60 11.77 27.10
N ILE A 490 11.74 12.42 26.32
CA ILE A 490 11.48 12.06 24.91
C ILE A 490 12.74 12.28 24.06
N GLU A 491 13.41 13.40 24.21
CA GLU A 491 14.68 13.69 23.52
C GLU A 491 15.72 12.62 23.76
N TRP A 492 15.91 12.25 25.04
CA TRP A 492 16.88 11.25 25.43
C TRP A 492 16.55 9.87 24.84
N LEU A 493 15.27 9.48 24.87
CA LEU A 493 14.82 8.21 24.29
C LEU A 493 15.04 8.16 22.78
N VAL A 494 14.75 9.24 22.05
CA VAL A 494 14.98 9.32 20.59
C VAL A 494 16.49 9.27 20.28
N GLU A 495 17.31 10.02 21.02
CA GLU A 495 18.77 10.04 20.84
C GLU A 495 19.40 8.67 21.15
N ASN A 496 18.92 7.98 22.18
CA ASN A 496 19.53 6.76 22.71
C ASN A 496 18.73 5.48 22.40
N HIS A 497 17.81 5.49 21.42
CA HIS A 497 16.95 4.33 21.13
C HIS A 497 17.73 3.06 20.77
N LEU A 498 18.94 3.18 20.19
CA LEU A 498 19.82 2.07 19.84
C LEU A 498 20.72 1.62 21.02
N LEU A 499 20.80 2.40 22.12
CA LEU A 499 21.75 2.16 23.20
C LEU A 499 21.60 0.75 23.80
N MET A 500 20.37 0.32 24.08
CA MET A 500 20.12 -0.95 24.74
C MET A 500 20.35 -2.13 23.78
N SER A 501 19.92 -2.04 22.52
CA SER A 501 20.14 -3.09 21.53
C SER A 501 21.62 -3.28 21.21
N VAL A 502 22.35 -2.18 21.03
CA VAL A 502 23.80 -2.23 20.77
C VAL A 502 24.56 -2.80 21.98
N THR A 503 24.22 -2.38 23.21
CA THR A 503 24.88 -2.89 24.42
C THR A 503 24.62 -4.38 24.61
N SER A 504 23.37 -4.83 24.47
CA SER A 504 23.01 -6.23 24.70
C SER A 504 23.55 -7.19 23.63
N GLN A 505 23.73 -6.74 22.39
CA GLN A 505 24.14 -7.60 21.28
C GLN A 505 25.63 -7.55 20.94
N LYS A 506 26.32 -6.46 21.28
CA LYS A 506 27.71 -6.21 20.85
C LYS A 506 28.72 -6.09 21.98
N LYS A 507 28.26 -6.06 23.24
CA LYS A 507 29.15 -5.94 24.40
C LYS A 507 29.03 -7.15 25.32
N ASP A 508 30.09 -7.44 26.08
CA ASP A 508 30.09 -8.50 27.08
C ASP A 508 29.30 -8.03 28.33
N LEU A 509 28.15 -8.64 28.56
CA LEU A 509 27.27 -8.34 29.70
C LEU A 509 27.77 -8.91 31.03
N THR A 510 28.85 -9.72 31.03
CA THR A 510 29.51 -10.22 32.25
C THR A 510 30.54 -9.21 32.79
N ASP A 511 30.99 -8.27 31.97
CA ASP A 511 31.86 -7.18 32.41
C ASP A 511 31.06 -6.09 33.16
N SER A 512 31.31 -5.97 34.48
CA SER A 512 30.63 -4.99 35.34
C SER A 512 30.80 -3.56 34.84
N LYS A 513 31.93 -3.22 34.21
CA LYS A 513 32.19 -1.86 33.67
C LYS A 513 31.22 -1.52 32.54
N VAL A 514 30.89 -2.47 31.68
CA VAL A 514 29.91 -2.30 30.59
C VAL A 514 28.53 -2.01 31.18
N VAL A 515 28.13 -2.76 32.20
CA VAL A 515 26.81 -2.61 32.85
C VAL A 515 26.75 -1.28 33.62
N GLU A 516 27.82 -0.89 34.32
CA GLU A 516 27.90 0.38 35.06
C GLU A 516 27.88 1.60 34.11
N GLU A 517 28.60 1.54 32.97
CA GLU A 517 28.56 2.58 31.96
C GLU A 517 27.14 2.75 31.39
N PHE A 518 26.48 1.63 31.09
CA PHE A 518 25.10 1.65 30.61
C PHE A 518 24.14 2.21 31.68
N ALA A 519 24.27 1.78 32.95
CA ALA A 519 23.48 2.29 34.07
C ALA A 519 23.60 3.81 34.23
N ARG A 520 24.86 4.33 34.16
CA ARG A 520 25.14 5.76 34.27
C ARG A 520 24.50 6.57 33.13
N LYS A 521 24.47 6.02 31.90
CA LYS A 521 23.81 6.65 30.76
C LYS A 521 22.31 6.69 30.91
N VAL A 522 21.69 5.62 31.39
CA VAL A 522 20.23 5.53 31.56
C VAL A 522 19.73 6.37 32.73
N GLY A 523 20.45 6.42 33.84
CA GLY A 523 20.27 7.34 34.94
C GLY A 523 19.10 7.01 35.90
N SER A 524 18.00 6.38 35.46
CA SER A 524 16.87 6.03 36.32
C SER A 524 16.13 4.77 35.87
N LEU A 525 15.43 4.13 36.82
CA LEU A 525 14.61 2.96 36.53
C LEU A 525 13.42 3.31 35.60
N GLU A 526 12.86 4.51 35.75
CA GLU A 526 11.81 4.99 34.86
C GLU A 526 12.30 5.04 33.41
N MET A 527 13.46 5.64 33.16
CA MET A 527 14.05 5.73 31.82
C MET A 527 14.42 4.35 31.27
N LEU A 528 14.90 3.45 32.14
CA LEU A 528 15.17 2.06 31.75
C LEU A 528 13.92 1.33 31.27
N ASN A 529 12.78 1.53 31.94
CA ASN A 529 11.51 0.94 31.57
C ASN A 529 11.03 1.45 30.21
N TYR A 530 11.10 2.77 29.95
CA TYR A 530 10.79 3.33 28.64
C TYR A 530 11.71 2.78 27.54
N LEU A 531 13.02 2.76 27.80
CA LEU A 531 14.01 2.31 26.83
C LEU A 531 13.83 0.81 26.50
N TYR A 532 13.55 -0.03 27.51
CA TYR A 532 13.27 -1.46 27.29
C TYR A 532 12.07 -1.66 26.37
N CYS A 533 10.95 -0.98 26.65
CA CYS A 533 9.74 -1.07 25.85
C CYS A 533 9.96 -0.57 24.41
N LEU A 534 10.67 0.55 24.24
CA LEU A 534 11.02 1.10 22.95
C LEU A 534 11.89 0.13 22.16
N THR A 535 12.98 -0.38 22.76
CA THR A 535 13.92 -1.32 22.11
C THR A 535 13.24 -2.63 21.72
N ALA A 536 12.42 -3.21 22.60
CA ALA A 536 11.69 -4.44 22.29
C ALA A 536 10.70 -4.26 21.13
N ALA A 537 10.04 -3.09 21.08
CA ALA A 537 9.11 -2.74 20.01
C ALA A 537 9.83 -2.53 18.67
N ASP A 538 10.96 -1.84 18.68
CA ASP A 538 11.78 -1.49 17.52
C ASP A 538 12.42 -2.73 16.89
N VAL A 539 13.19 -3.52 17.65
CA VAL A 539 13.83 -4.74 17.16
C VAL A 539 12.81 -5.70 16.51
N SER A 540 11.65 -5.83 17.15
CA SER A 540 10.58 -6.69 16.62
C SER A 540 9.88 -6.11 15.38
N ALA A 541 9.92 -4.80 15.18
CA ALA A 541 9.34 -4.13 14.02
C ALA A 541 10.30 -4.10 12.82
N THR A 542 11.61 -4.14 13.06
CA THR A 542 12.64 -4.14 12.01
C THR A 542 12.52 -5.40 11.14
N ASN A 543 12.48 -6.57 11.77
CA ASN A 543 12.20 -7.84 11.13
C ASN A 543 11.62 -8.79 12.19
N PRO A 544 10.46 -9.44 11.97
CA PRO A 544 9.87 -10.37 12.93
C PRO A 544 10.82 -11.49 13.40
N ASN A 545 11.76 -11.92 12.56
CA ASN A 545 12.74 -12.96 12.88
C ASN A 545 13.87 -12.48 13.80
N LEU A 546 14.08 -11.16 13.92
CA LEU A 546 15.07 -10.61 14.85
C LEU A 546 14.62 -10.67 16.31
N TRP A 547 13.29 -10.67 16.56
CA TRP A 547 12.77 -10.88 17.89
C TRP A 547 12.61 -12.38 18.17
N ASN A 548 13.68 -13.02 18.59
CA ASN A 548 13.73 -14.41 18.99
C ASN A 548 14.06 -14.56 20.48
N SER A 549 14.00 -15.79 21.01
CA SER A 549 14.27 -16.08 22.43
C SER A 549 15.66 -15.62 22.89
N TRP A 550 16.65 -15.69 22.01
CA TRP A 550 18.02 -15.26 22.30
C TRP A 550 18.11 -13.75 22.53
N ASN A 551 17.65 -12.95 21.57
CA ASN A 551 17.67 -11.49 21.69
C ASN A 551 16.80 -10.98 22.84
N ALA A 552 15.65 -11.61 23.08
CA ALA A 552 14.80 -11.31 24.23
C ALA A 552 15.52 -11.63 25.56
N SER A 553 16.28 -12.72 25.62
CA SER A 553 17.06 -13.11 26.80
C SER A 553 18.18 -12.13 27.08
N LEU A 554 18.95 -11.69 26.07
CA LEU A 554 20.02 -10.70 26.21
C LEU A 554 19.50 -9.35 26.75
N LEU A 555 18.41 -8.85 26.17
CA LEU A 555 17.77 -7.61 26.64
C LEU A 555 17.27 -7.73 28.09
N ARG A 556 16.66 -8.88 28.43
CA ARG A 556 16.21 -9.16 29.79
C ARG A 556 17.39 -9.26 30.78
N GLN A 557 18.49 -9.92 30.39
CA GLN A 557 19.67 -10.03 31.21
C GLN A 557 20.26 -8.64 31.51
N LEU A 558 20.44 -7.77 30.50
CA LEU A 558 20.91 -6.42 30.68
C LEU A 558 19.98 -5.62 31.62
N TYR A 559 18.68 -5.72 31.45
CA TYR A 559 17.69 -5.07 32.30
C TYR A 559 17.81 -5.52 33.77
N LEU A 560 17.87 -6.82 34.04
CA LEU A 560 17.97 -7.37 35.39
C LEU A 560 19.30 -7.05 36.07
N SER A 561 20.42 -7.04 35.32
CA SER A 561 21.73 -6.64 35.86
C SER A 561 21.72 -5.21 36.42
N LEU A 562 20.96 -4.28 35.78
CA LEU A 562 20.83 -2.93 36.30
C LEU A 562 20.00 -2.84 37.58
N ILE A 563 18.94 -3.65 37.69
CA ILE A 563 18.13 -3.67 38.91
C ILE A 563 18.98 -4.13 40.09
N HIS A 564 19.75 -5.20 39.92
CA HIS A 564 20.64 -5.71 40.97
C HIS A 564 21.73 -4.71 41.38
N ILE A 565 22.24 -3.87 40.47
CA ILE A 565 23.18 -2.79 40.79
C ILE A 565 22.49 -1.63 41.52
N SER A 566 21.24 -1.33 41.21
CA SER A 566 20.50 -0.21 41.83
C SER A 566 19.89 -0.53 43.20
N GLU A 567 19.60 -1.79 43.53
CA GLU A 567 19.06 -2.20 44.81
C GLU A 567 20.04 -2.10 46.00
N PRO A 568 21.35 -2.47 45.91
CA PRO A 568 22.27 -2.33 47.04
C PRO A 568 22.51 -0.88 47.49
N THR A 569 22.39 0.09 46.59
CA THR A 569 22.54 1.52 46.92
C THR A 569 21.36 2.11 47.65
N ARG A 570 20.18 1.47 47.67
CA ARG A 570 19.04 1.85 48.50
C ARG A 570 19.16 1.36 49.93
N LEU A 571 19.80 0.21 50.16
CA LEU A 571 20.01 -0.33 51.51
C LEU A 571 21.12 0.38 52.31
N LEU A 572 21.95 1.21 51.67
CA LEU A 572 23.03 2.00 52.30
C LEU A 572 22.63 3.47 52.57
N ARG A 573 21.34 3.82 52.36
CA ARG A 573 20.77 5.17 52.67
C ARG A 573 19.68 5.14 53.72
N ILE A 574 19.75 4.17 54.68
CA ILE A 574 18.99 4.24 55.95
C ILE A 574 19.93 4.56 57.08
#